data_558f8a58f6e893883ed3841d8a79e446
#
_entry.id   558f8a58f6e893883ed3841d8a79e446
#
_cell.length_a   1.000
_cell.length_b   1.000
_cell.length_c   1.000
_cell.angle_alpha   90.00
_cell.angle_beta   90.00
_cell.angle_gamma   90.00
#
_symmetry.space_group_name_H-M   'P 1'
#
loop_
_entity.id
_entity.type
_entity.pdbx_description
1 polymer ?
#
loop_
_entity_poly.entity_id
_entity_poly.type
_entity_poly.pdbx_seq_one_letter_code
_entity_poly.pdbx_strand_id
1 'polypeptide(L)'
;MNLQEFREYASSYNVIPVYRKLLADGETPLGVYRKLSGNAPGSFLLESAEHGGAWSRYSFIGAHSQATLTEIDGTAQWIGTPPAGAPQGIDPLEALRQSASHLRSPKIAGLPPLTGGLVGYMSYDSVRGLEKLPSLALKDLPLPEIAFMLTSDLAVLDHADGTITLIANAINWDGSDDRVDEAYEDAQKRLDRMQGQLAAPLEGHIAHITSNTEPIFDRNMSEDEFIAKVDLAKEEILAGEAFQIVLSQRFSLECSADAIDVYRMLRLRNPSPYMYLFRFEGGVDVVGSSPEALVKVTQGQVMVHPIAGTRKRSSSPEEDRQLGEELLADPKERAEHLMLVDLGRNDLGRICAAGTVEVVDFMSVERYSHVMHIVSTVTGTLADKKTGVDALFATFPAGTLSGAPKPRAMEIIESLEPHRRGLYGGAIGYLDFTGNVDTCIAIRTALIYDGRAYVQAGAGIVADSDPQSENQECLNKAAAVLGAISAAQVMRSAE
;
A
#
# COMPACT_ATOMS: atom_id res chain seq x y z
N MET A 1 19.95 -14.70 17.65
CA MET A 1 19.74 -16.17 17.45
C MET A 1 21.09 -16.83 17.27
N ASN A 2 21.33 -17.93 17.97
CA ASN A 2 22.52 -18.76 17.80
C ASN A 2 22.26 -19.91 16.81
N LEU A 3 23.32 -20.65 16.40
CA LEU A 3 23.20 -21.72 15.41
C LEU A 3 22.33 -22.90 15.91
N GLN A 4 22.31 -23.20 17.20
CA GLN A 4 21.47 -24.27 17.73
C GLN A 4 19.99 -23.91 17.64
N GLU A 5 19.61 -22.73 18.06
CA GLU A 5 18.23 -22.22 17.92
C GLU A 5 17.81 -22.17 16.44
N PHE A 6 18.73 -21.78 15.54
CA PHE A 6 18.47 -21.77 14.11
C PHE A 6 18.13 -23.17 13.57
N ARG A 7 18.92 -24.20 13.95
CA ARG A 7 18.66 -25.59 13.55
C ARG A 7 17.32 -26.09 14.05
N GLU A 8 16.92 -25.71 15.28
CA GLU A 8 15.62 -26.09 15.84
C GLU A 8 14.48 -25.51 15.00
N TYR A 9 14.57 -24.25 14.57
CA TYR A 9 13.58 -23.65 13.66
C TYR A 9 13.61 -24.25 12.25
N ALA A 10 14.79 -24.59 11.72
CA ALA A 10 14.95 -25.17 10.37
C ALA A 10 14.21 -26.50 10.20
N SER A 11 13.98 -27.24 11.29
CA SER A 11 13.22 -28.49 11.25
C SER A 11 11.72 -28.32 10.94
N SER A 12 11.17 -27.09 11.06
CA SER A 12 9.73 -26.83 10.97
C SER A 12 9.36 -25.66 10.05
N TYR A 13 10.34 -24.82 9.73
CA TYR A 13 10.14 -23.59 8.94
C TYR A 13 11.15 -23.51 7.80
N ASN A 14 10.71 -22.95 6.67
CA ASN A 14 11.56 -22.77 5.49
C ASN A 14 12.07 -21.32 5.30
N VAL A 15 11.66 -20.40 6.19
CA VAL A 15 12.20 -19.05 6.29
C VAL A 15 12.53 -18.75 7.74
N ILE A 16 13.79 -18.45 8.05
CA ILE A 16 14.21 -18.20 9.42
C ILE A 16 14.89 -16.84 9.50
N PRO A 17 14.34 -15.88 10.28
CA PRO A 17 14.92 -14.56 10.43
C PRO A 17 16.13 -14.61 11.38
N VAL A 18 17.33 -14.45 10.84
CA VAL A 18 18.53 -14.21 11.64
C VAL A 18 18.65 -12.71 11.82
N TYR A 19 18.84 -12.23 13.04
CA TYR A 19 18.71 -10.83 13.35
C TYR A 19 19.75 -10.28 14.30
N ARG A 20 19.94 -8.95 14.24
CA ARG A 20 20.83 -8.17 15.10
C ARG A 20 20.18 -6.84 15.46
N LYS A 21 20.05 -6.52 16.73
CA LYS A 21 19.49 -5.25 17.21
C LYS A 21 20.65 -4.31 17.59
N LEU A 22 20.60 -3.06 17.09
CA LEU A 22 21.65 -2.05 17.26
C LEU A 22 21.00 -0.74 17.72
N LEU A 23 21.75 0.12 18.41
CA LEU A 23 21.38 1.52 18.60
C LEU A 23 21.58 2.27 17.28
N ALA A 24 20.60 3.10 16.90
CA ALA A 24 20.59 3.84 15.64
C ALA A 24 19.86 5.20 15.79
N ASP A 25 20.03 5.84 16.94
CA ASP A 25 19.41 7.11 17.31
C ASP A 25 19.83 8.30 16.43
N GLY A 26 20.95 8.16 15.70
CA GLY A 26 21.39 9.12 14.67
C GLY A 26 20.90 8.84 13.25
N GLU A 27 20.15 7.75 13.01
CA GLU A 27 19.71 7.35 11.67
C GLU A 27 18.26 7.79 11.38
N THR A 28 17.99 8.01 10.09
CA THR A 28 16.64 8.27 9.57
C THR A 28 16.22 7.18 8.61
N PRO A 29 14.91 6.91 8.42
CA PRO A 29 14.45 5.91 7.46
C PRO A 29 15.01 6.10 6.05
N LEU A 30 15.04 7.33 5.57
CA LEU A 30 15.61 7.68 4.26
C LEU A 30 17.12 7.50 4.21
N GLY A 31 17.82 7.83 5.30
CA GLY A 31 19.26 7.60 5.41
C GLY A 31 19.61 6.12 5.35
N VAL A 32 18.90 5.30 6.12
CA VAL A 32 19.04 3.84 6.10
C VAL A 32 18.71 3.26 4.74
N TYR A 33 17.59 3.70 4.12
CA TYR A 33 17.21 3.26 2.78
C TYR A 33 18.33 3.52 1.77
N ARG A 34 18.87 4.73 1.71
CA ARG A 34 19.98 5.08 0.80
C ARG A 34 21.24 4.27 1.04
N LYS A 35 21.61 4.08 2.31
CA LYS A 35 22.82 3.30 2.68
C LYS A 35 22.69 1.81 2.29
N LEU A 36 21.51 1.23 2.43
CA LEU A 36 21.31 -0.21 2.20
C LEU A 36 20.93 -0.54 0.75
N SER A 37 20.09 0.28 0.10
CA SER A 37 19.60 -0.02 -1.25
C SER A 37 20.44 0.58 -2.37
N GLY A 38 21.10 1.71 -2.14
CA GLY A 38 21.89 2.41 -3.17
C GLY A 38 21.08 2.72 -4.43
N ASN A 39 19.79 2.96 -4.33
CA ASN A 39 18.85 3.14 -5.46
C ASN A 39 18.65 1.89 -6.35
N ALA A 40 19.05 0.70 -5.90
CA ALA A 40 18.87 -0.52 -6.67
C ALA A 40 17.40 -0.96 -6.73
N PRO A 41 16.96 -1.61 -7.84
CA PRO A 41 15.68 -2.29 -7.90
C PRO A 41 15.62 -3.44 -6.88
N GLY A 42 14.43 -3.96 -6.62
CA GLY A 42 14.21 -4.96 -5.58
C GLY A 42 14.32 -4.37 -4.17
N SER A 43 14.00 -3.08 -4.00
CA SER A 43 14.06 -2.37 -2.71
C SER A 43 12.78 -1.62 -2.40
N PHE A 44 12.52 -1.43 -1.10
CA PHE A 44 11.35 -0.68 -0.64
C PHE A 44 11.61 0.06 0.68
N LEU A 45 10.83 1.10 0.89
CA LEU A 45 10.67 1.79 2.17
C LEU A 45 9.17 1.84 2.50
N LEU A 46 8.79 1.35 3.68
CA LEU A 46 7.45 1.50 4.25
C LEU A 46 7.58 2.23 5.57
N GLU A 47 6.85 3.30 5.75
CA GLU A 47 6.81 4.03 7.03
C GLU A 47 5.43 4.65 7.27
N SER A 48 5.16 4.99 8.52
CA SER A 48 4.06 5.86 8.88
C SER A 48 4.65 7.22 9.27
N ALA A 49 4.26 8.26 8.55
CA ALA A 49 4.77 9.61 8.76
C ALA A 49 3.85 10.49 9.60
N GLU A 50 2.81 9.92 10.19
CA GLU A 50 1.86 10.64 11.03
C GLU A 50 2.38 10.77 12.47
N HIS A 51 2.46 12.00 12.97
CA HIS A 51 2.99 12.27 14.30
C HIS A 51 1.95 11.98 15.39
N GLY A 52 2.32 11.14 16.35
CA GLY A 52 1.59 10.96 17.61
C GLY A 52 0.65 9.76 17.71
N GLY A 53 0.57 8.88 16.72
CA GLY A 53 -0.25 7.68 16.75
C GLY A 53 0.52 6.39 17.01
N ALA A 54 -0.16 5.33 17.45
CA ALA A 54 0.42 3.99 17.63
C ALA A 54 0.98 3.36 16.33
N TRP A 55 0.67 3.94 15.20
CA TRP A 55 1.06 3.51 13.85
C TRP A 55 2.44 4.00 13.43
N SER A 56 2.99 5.04 14.07
CA SER A 56 4.26 5.69 13.71
C SER A 56 5.51 5.03 14.29
N ARG A 57 5.37 3.85 14.91
CA ARG A 57 6.48 3.25 15.67
C ARG A 57 7.59 2.69 14.80
N TYR A 58 7.25 2.06 13.66
CA TYR A 58 8.22 1.34 12.84
C TYR A 58 8.35 1.90 11.43
N SER A 59 9.60 1.90 10.92
CA SER A 59 9.87 2.03 9.49
C SER A 59 10.57 0.77 9.00
N PHE A 60 10.14 0.22 7.85
CA PHE A 60 10.65 -1.01 7.27
C PHE A 60 11.39 -0.71 5.97
N ILE A 61 12.63 -1.15 5.88
CA ILE A 61 13.49 -0.95 4.71
C ILE A 61 13.92 -2.31 4.18
N GLY A 62 13.41 -2.70 3.02
CA GLY A 62 13.86 -3.88 2.29
C GLY A 62 14.95 -3.50 1.30
N ALA A 63 16.00 -4.29 1.28
CA ALA A 63 17.10 -4.14 0.32
C ALA A 63 17.40 -5.47 -0.36
N HIS A 64 17.73 -5.40 -1.65
CA HIS A 64 18.22 -6.57 -2.42
C HIS A 64 17.28 -7.77 -2.43
N SER A 65 16.00 -7.59 -2.78
CA SER A 65 15.10 -8.70 -3.04
C SER A 65 15.69 -9.60 -4.13
N GLN A 66 15.84 -10.89 -3.84
CA GLN A 66 16.42 -11.87 -4.78
C GLN A 66 15.40 -12.40 -5.78
N ALA A 67 14.13 -12.24 -5.49
CA ALA A 67 13.04 -12.66 -6.37
C ALA A 67 11.80 -11.78 -6.18
N THR A 68 11.09 -11.54 -7.27
CA THR A 68 9.81 -10.82 -7.26
C THR A 68 8.77 -11.67 -7.98
N LEU A 69 7.69 -12.02 -7.27
CA LEU A 69 6.51 -12.64 -7.89
C LEU A 69 5.75 -11.57 -8.67
N THR A 70 5.51 -11.85 -9.95
CA THR A 70 4.82 -10.92 -10.84
C THR A 70 3.91 -11.66 -11.82
N GLU A 71 3.18 -10.91 -12.65
CA GLU A 71 2.39 -11.43 -13.77
C GLU A 71 3.10 -11.08 -15.08
N ILE A 72 3.25 -12.07 -15.95
CA ILE A 72 3.69 -11.91 -17.34
C ILE A 72 2.75 -12.73 -18.20
N ASP A 73 2.16 -12.09 -19.22
CA ASP A 73 1.21 -12.72 -20.17
C ASP A 73 0.08 -13.50 -19.47
N GLY A 74 -0.47 -12.91 -18.41
CA GLY A 74 -1.61 -13.47 -17.67
C GLY A 74 -1.27 -14.64 -16.74
N THR A 75 0.01 -14.96 -16.54
CA THR A 75 0.45 -16.03 -15.65
C THR A 75 1.48 -15.54 -14.63
N ALA A 76 1.49 -16.18 -13.47
CA ALA A 76 2.46 -15.90 -12.44
C ALA A 76 3.87 -16.32 -12.87
N GLN A 77 4.81 -15.41 -12.73
CA GLN A 77 6.23 -15.62 -12.99
C GLN A 77 7.07 -15.03 -11.87
N TRP A 78 8.28 -15.50 -11.73
CA TRP A 78 9.27 -14.93 -10.84
C TRP A 78 10.38 -14.23 -11.61
N ILE A 79 10.62 -12.98 -11.33
CA ILE A 79 11.84 -12.27 -11.74
C ILE A 79 12.91 -12.57 -10.68
N GLY A 80 14.12 -12.95 -11.11
CA GLY A 80 15.19 -13.39 -10.21
C GLY A 80 15.13 -14.89 -9.90
N THR A 81 15.60 -15.29 -8.74
CA THR A 81 15.72 -16.70 -8.36
C THR A 81 14.72 -17.03 -7.25
N PRO A 82 13.58 -17.69 -7.54
CA PRO A 82 12.64 -18.10 -6.52
C PRO A 82 13.14 -19.32 -5.72
N PRO A 83 12.62 -19.54 -4.48
CA PRO A 83 12.89 -20.76 -3.73
C PRO A 83 12.25 -21.98 -4.40
N ALA A 84 12.79 -23.17 -4.14
CA ALA A 84 12.24 -24.43 -4.65
C ALA A 84 10.79 -24.61 -4.22
N GLY A 85 9.96 -25.07 -5.17
CA GLY A 85 8.53 -25.26 -4.93
C GLY A 85 7.69 -23.97 -5.02
N ALA A 86 8.30 -22.83 -5.27
CA ALA A 86 7.56 -21.59 -5.50
C ALA A 86 6.65 -21.72 -6.74
N PRO A 87 5.36 -21.39 -6.64
CA PRO A 87 4.40 -21.56 -7.73
C PRO A 87 4.67 -20.58 -8.86
N GLN A 88 4.59 -21.06 -10.11
CA GLN A 88 4.73 -20.28 -11.33
C GLN A 88 3.94 -20.89 -12.49
N GLY A 89 3.65 -20.12 -13.53
CA GLY A 89 2.89 -20.60 -14.70
C GLY A 89 1.40 -20.87 -14.43
N ILE A 90 0.87 -20.38 -13.30
CA ILE A 90 -0.53 -20.48 -12.89
C ILE A 90 -1.15 -19.10 -12.76
N ASP A 91 -2.43 -19.04 -12.38
CA ASP A 91 -3.12 -17.78 -12.07
C ASP A 91 -2.32 -16.95 -11.05
N PRO A 92 -2.12 -15.62 -11.28
CA PRO A 92 -1.30 -14.77 -10.41
C PRO A 92 -1.79 -14.69 -8.96
N LEU A 93 -3.09 -14.63 -8.71
CA LEU A 93 -3.65 -14.56 -7.36
C LEU A 93 -3.53 -15.90 -6.63
N GLU A 94 -3.71 -17.00 -7.37
CA GLU A 94 -3.48 -18.33 -6.81
C GLU A 94 -2.00 -18.57 -6.50
N ALA A 95 -1.08 -18.08 -7.35
CA ALA A 95 0.35 -18.12 -7.06
C ALA A 95 0.72 -17.30 -5.82
N LEU A 96 0.12 -16.12 -5.63
CA LEU A 96 0.30 -15.31 -4.43
C LEU A 96 -0.16 -16.05 -3.18
N ARG A 97 -1.35 -16.68 -3.23
CA ARG A 97 -1.90 -17.49 -2.15
C ARG A 97 -1.00 -18.68 -1.78
N GLN A 98 -0.57 -19.43 -2.79
CA GLN A 98 0.31 -20.58 -2.59
C GLN A 98 1.68 -20.16 -2.06
N SER A 99 2.27 -19.07 -2.57
CA SER A 99 3.55 -18.54 -2.10
C SER A 99 3.49 -18.13 -0.62
N ALA A 100 2.45 -17.40 -0.23
CA ALA A 100 2.24 -17.00 1.17
C ALA A 100 2.01 -18.19 2.11
N SER A 101 1.42 -19.29 1.60
CA SER A 101 1.22 -20.52 2.36
C SER A 101 2.46 -21.41 2.43
N HIS A 102 3.28 -21.39 1.38
CA HIS A 102 4.51 -22.17 1.27
C HIS A 102 5.64 -21.59 2.13
N LEU A 103 5.81 -20.27 2.13
CA LEU A 103 6.85 -19.56 2.85
C LEU A 103 6.40 -19.29 4.29
N ARG A 104 6.99 -20.00 5.24
CA ARG A 104 6.60 -19.92 6.65
C ARG A 104 7.81 -19.63 7.53
N SER A 105 7.61 -18.71 8.47
CA SER A 105 8.60 -18.27 9.46
C SER A 105 8.10 -18.45 10.88
N PRO A 106 9.00 -18.75 11.85
CA PRO A 106 8.63 -18.77 13.26
C PRO A 106 8.30 -17.36 13.76
N LYS A 107 7.34 -17.30 14.68
CA LYS A 107 7.10 -16.08 15.45
C LYS A 107 8.11 -16.00 16.58
N ILE A 108 9.00 -15.01 16.56
CA ILE A 108 10.03 -14.79 17.57
C ILE A 108 9.63 -13.59 18.43
N ALA A 109 9.55 -13.81 19.74
CA ALA A 109 9.20 -12.75 20.69
C ALA A 109 10.23 -11.61 20.67
N GLY A 110 9.75 -10.37 20.74
CA GLY A 110 10.59 -9.17 20.78
C GLY A 110 11.06 -8.67 19.41
N LEU A 111 10.76 -9.35 18.32
CA LEU A 111 10.97 -8.84 16.97
C LEU A 111 9.83 -7.88 16.53
N PRO A 112 10.10 -6.98 15.58
CA PRO A 112 9.08 -6.11 15.00
C PRO A 112 7.99 -6.90 14.28
N PRO A 113 6.83 -6.26 13.97
CA PRO A 113 5.67 -6.97 13.40
C PRO A 113 5.95 -7.55 12.00
N LEU A 114 6.82 -6.94 11.21
CA LEU A 114 7.31 -7.50 9.94
C LEU A 114 8.76 -7.92 10.09
N THR A 115 9.03 -9.20 9.93
CA THR A 115 10.40 -9.77 9.92
C THR A 115 10.79 -10.29 8.54
N GLY A 116 9.85 -10.42 7.63
CA GLY A 116 10.00 -10.85 6.25
C GLY A 116 8.64 -11.19 5.67
N GLY A 117 8.53 -11.19 4.35
CA GLY A 117 7.26 -11.39 3.68
C GLY A 117 7.35 -11.19 2.18
N LEU A 118 6.20 -11.25 1.54
CA LEU A 118 5.95 -10.77 0.19
C LEU A 118 5.50 -9.32 0.31
N VAL A 119 6.30 -8.38 -0.18
CA VAL A 119 6.08 -6.94 -0.02
C VAL A 119 5.94 -6.28 -1.40
N GLY A 120 4.83 -5.58 -1.64
CA GLY A 120 4.56 -5.03 -2.97
C GLY A 120 3.13 -4.60 -3.17
N TYR A 121 2.58 -4.86 -4.35
CA TYR A 121 1.23 -4.45 -4.71
C TYR A 121 0.43 -5.50 -5.47
N MET A 122 -0.89 -5.37 -5.36
CA MET A 122 -1.90 -5.96 -6.21
C MET A 122 -2.67 -4.82 -6.90
N SER A 123 -2.65 -4.77 -8.24
CA SER A 123 -3.32 -3.71 -9.00
C SER A 123 -4.84 -3.81 -8.88
N TYR A 124 -5.58 -2.73 -9.14
CA TYR A 124 -7.04 -2.78 -9.18
C TYR A 124 -7.54 -3.83 -10.18
N ASP A 125 -6.88 -3.96 -11.31
CA ASP A 125 -7.29 -4.87 -12.38
C ASP A 125 -7.16 -6.36 -12.01
N SER A 126 -6.42 -6.69 -10.94
CA SER A 126 -6.41 -8.04 -10.35
C SER A 126 -7.80 -8.52 -9.90
N VAL A 127 -8.75 -7.60 -9.70
CA VAL A 127 -10.14 -7.95 -9.38
C VAL A 127 -10.78 -8.86 -10.45
N ARG A 128 -10.27 -8.85 -11.69
CA ARG A 128 -10.74 -9.72 -12.78
C ARG A 128 -10.46 -11.21 -12.53
N GLY A 129 -9.53 -11.54 -11.66
CA GLY A 129 -9.32 -12.89 -11.13
C GLY A 129 -10.30 -13.27 -10.00
N LEU A 130 -10.98 -12.30 -9.40
CA LEU A 130 -11.93 -12.50 -8.30
C LEU A 130 -13.39 -12.36 -8.74
N GLU A 131 -13.68 -11.45 -9.69
CA GLU A 131 -15.01 -11.10 -10.17
C GLU A 131 -15.04 -11.09 -11.70
N LYS A 132 -16.19 -11.47 -12.29
CA LYS A 132 -16.38 -11.43 -13.74
C LYS A 132 -16.77 -10.02 -14.17
N LEU A 133 -15.83 -9.30 -14.76
CA LEU A 133 -16.05 -7.97 -15.30
C LEU A 133 -15.92 -7.96 -16.83
N PRO A 134 -16.67 -7.07 -17.55
CA PRO A 134 -16.40 -6.83 -18.95
C PRO A 134 -14.98 -6.30 -19.16
N SER A 135 -14.45 -6.37 -20.37
CA SER A 135 -13.12 -5.89 -20.73
C SER A 135 -13.26 -4.83 -21.81
N LEU A 136 -13.63 -3.62 -21.40
CA LEU A 136 -13.92 -2.49 -22.29
C LEU A 136 -12.80 -1.44 -22.24
N ALA A 137 -12.25 -1.19 -21.05
CA ALA A 137 -11.17 -0.23 -20.83
C ALA A 137 -9.83 -0.74 -21.39
N LEU A 138 -9.05 0.17 -21.99
CA LEU A 138 -7.77 -0.15 -22.61
C LEU A 138 -6.67 -0.33 -21.54
N LYS A 139 -5.89 -1.41 -21.63
CA LYS A 139 -4.64 -1.58 -20.84
C LYS A 139 -3.52 -0.84 -21.59
N ASP A 140 -3.22 0.38 -21.20
CA ASP A 140 -2.24 1.26 -21.86
C ASP A 140 -0.93 1.40 -21.06
N LEU A 141 -0.90 0.99 -19.79
CA LEU A 141 0.32 0.94 -18.99
C LEU A 141 0.86 -0.49 -18.90
N PRO A 142 2.16 -0.71 -19.07
CA PRO A 142 2.80 -2.03 -19.03
C PRO A 142 3.01 -2.50 -17.58
N LEU A 143 1.97 -2.42 -16.76
CA LEU A 143 2.02 -2.86 -15.37
C LEU A 143 1.51 -4.28 -15.23
N PRO A 144 2.23 -5.13 -14.49
CA PRO A 144 1.71 -6.43 -14.07
C PRO A 144 0.57 -6.25 -13.07
N GLU A 145 -0.34 -7.22 -13.04
CA GLU A 145 -1.45 -7.21 -12.09
C GLU A 145 -0.99 -7.38 -10.65
N ILE A 146 0.11 -8.08 -10.43
CA ILE A 146 0.77 -8.21 -9.12
C ILE A 146 2.27 -8.00 -9.26
N ALA A 147 2.89 -7.40 -8.23
CA ALA A 147 4.34 -7.40 -8.07
C ALA A 147 4.67 -7.42 -6.57
N PHE A 148 5.22 -8.56 -6.09
CA PHE A 148 5.57 -8.78 -4.70
C PHE A 148 7.02 -9.24 -4.58
N MET A 149 7.85 -8.42 -3.95
CA MET A 149 9.24 -8.72 -3.61
C MET A 149 9.31 -9.74 -2.48
N LEU A 150 10.12 -10.78 -2.63
CA LEU A 150 10.45 -11.72 -1.58
C LEU A 150 11.53 -11.10 -0.68
N THR A 151 11.16 -10.73 0.54
CA THR A 151 12.04 -10.01 1.46
C THR A 151 13.14 -10.91 2.02
N SER A 152 14.36 -10.73 1.53
CA SER A 152 15.57 -11.45 1.99
C SER A 152 16.29 -10.69 3.11
N ASP A 153 16.52 -9.40 2.91
CA ASP A 153 17.21 -8.50 3.82
C ASP A 153 16.28 -7.35 4.22
N LEU A 154 16.15 -7.12 5.52
CA LEU A 154 15.25 -6.10 6.07
C LEU A 154 15.96 -5.34 7.20
N ALA A 155 15.80 -4.03 7.22
CA ALA A 155 16.15 -3.20 8.34
C ALA A 155 14.88 -2.55 8.90
N VAL A 156 14.69 -2.63 10.21
CA VAL A 156 13.51 -2.08 10.88
C VAL A 156 13.94 -1.07 11.91
N LEU A 157 13.59 0.21 11.71
CA LEU A 157 13.79 1.24 12.74
C LEU A 157 12.60 1.21 13.71
N ASP A 158 12.89 1.20 14.99
CA ASP A 158 11.92 1.39 16.08
C ASP A 158 12.09 2.80 16.62
N HIS A 159 11.16 3.69 16.27
CA HIS A 159 11.19 5.10 16.68
C HIS A 159 10.91 5.31 18.17
N ALA A 160 10.38 4.29 18.85
CA ALA A 160 10.08 4.38 20.29
C ALA A 160 11.36 4.29 21.16
N ASP A 161 12.36 3.54 20.72
CA ASP A 161 13.61 3.34 21.48
C ASP A 161 14.88 3.70 20.72
N GLY A 162 14.77 4.25 19.50
CA GLY A 162 15.91 4.67 18.68
C GLY A 162 16.78 3.52 18.21
N THR A 163 16.23 2.33 18.08
CA THR A 163 16.98 1.14 17.64
C THR A 163 16.68 0.77 16.19
N ILE A 164 17.63 0.03 15.61
CA ILE A 164 17.44 -0.65 14.33
C ILE A 164 17.62 -2.15 14.51
N THR A 165 16.70 -2.93 14.00
CA THR A 165 16.82 -4.39 13.88
C THR A 165 17.14 -4.76 12.45
N LEU A 166 18.35 -5.27 12.21
CA LEU A 166 18.74 -5.87 10.94
C LEU A 166 18.30 -7.32 10.92
N ILE A 167 17.68 -7.76 9.84
CA ILE A 167 17.13 -9.10 9.66
C ILE A 167 17.62 -9.63 8.32
N ALA A 168 18.30 -10.78 8.34
CA ALA A 168 18.63 -11.57 7.16
C ALA A 168 17.80 -12.84 7.20
N ASN A 169 16.81 -12.97 6.32
CA ASN A 169 15.99 -14.16 6.22
C ASN A 169 16.79 -15.27 5.53
N ALA A 170 17.07 -16.33 6.26
CA ALA A 170 17.57 -17.57 5.69
C ALA A 170 16.39 -18.32 5.07
N ILE A 171 16.29 -18.26 3.74
CA ILE A 171 15.23 -18.89 2.97
C ILE A 171 15.76 -20.23 2.47
N ASN A 172 15.01 -21.30 2.62
CA ASN A 172 15.36 -22.59 2.06
C ASN A 172 15.13 -22.60 0.55
N TRP A 173 16.16 -22.21 -0.21
CA TRP A 173 16.08 -22.02 -1.65
C TRP A 173 15.99 -23.30 -2.47
N ASP A 174 16.51 -24.41 -1.95
CA ASP A 174 16.59 -25.69 -2.68
C ASP A 174 15.65 -26.78 -2.14
N GLY A 175 14.92 -26.50 -1.07
CA GLY A 175 13.99 -27.44 -0.44
C GLY A 175 14.67 -28.61 0.28
N SER A 176 16.00 -28.53 0.55
CA SER A 176 16.76 -29.56 1.24
C SER A 176 17.16 -29.12 2.65
N ASP A 177 17.44 -30.09 3.52
CA ASP A 177 17.96 -29.86 4.88
C ASP A 177 19.51 -29.97 4.92
N ASP A 178 20.17 -30.15 3.78
CA ASP A 178 21.60 -30.49 3.75
C ASP A 178 22.51 -29.29 4.03
N ARG A 179 22.02 -28.05 3.86
CA ARG A 179 22.82 -26.81 3.97
C ARG A 179 22.33 -25.84 5.04
N VAL A 180 21.78 -26.36 6.14
CA VAL A 180 21.23 -25.52 7.21
C VAL A 180 22.28 -24.61 7.84
N ASP A 181 23.49 -25.15 8.10
CA ASP A 181 24.58 -24.38 8.70
C ASP A 181 25.11 -23.31 7.75
N GLU A 182 25.26 -23.63 6.48
CA GLU A 182 25.68 -22.67 5.43
C GLU A 182 24.68 -21.53 5.27
N ALA A 183 23.37 -21.81 5.36
CA ALA A 183 22.33 -20.82 5.31
C ALA A 183 22.39 -19.85 6.51
N TYR A 184 22.71 -20.35 7.71
CA TYR A 184 22.95 -19.52 8.87
C TYR A 184 24.18 -18.63 8.70
N GLU A 185 25.30 -19.18 8.23
CA GLU A 185 26.53 -18.43 7.96
C GLU A 185 26.33 -17.36 6.90
N ASP A 186 25.59 -17.65 5.83
CA ASP A 186 25.22 -16.67 4.82
C ASP A 186 24.39 -15.52 5.41
N ALA A 187 23.38 -15.84 6.22
CA ALA A 187 22.59 -14.83 6.90
C ALA A 187 23.45 -13.94 7.82
N GLN A 188 24.43 -14.50 8.54
CA GLN A 188 25.38 -13.73 9.35
C GLN A 188 26.24 -12.80 8.47
N LYS A 189 26.76 -13.27 7.34
CA LYS A 189 27.53 -12.43 6.40
C LYS A 189 26.68 -11.28 5.83
N ARG A 190 25.39 -11.52 5.56
CA ARG A 190 24.45 -10.47 5.10
C ARG A 190 24.20 -9.44 6.21
N LEU A 191 24.05 -9.87 7.46
CA LEU A 191 23.97 -8.94 8.61
C LEU A 191 25.25 -8.09 8.77
N ASP A 192 26.43 -8.69 8.62
CA ASP A 192 27.70 -7.96 8.69
C ASP A 192 27.82 -6.93 7.56
N ARG A 193 27.40 -7.29 6.34
CA ARG A 193 27.33 -6.38 5.20
C ARG A 193 26.40 -5.20 5.46
N MET A 194 25.15 -5.44 5.91
CA MET A 194 24.18 -4.39 6.22
C MET A 194 24.72 -3.47 7.32
N GLN A 195 25.32 -4.01 8.39
CA GLN A 195 25.92 -3.22 9.45
C GLN A 195 27.09 -2.36 8.93
N GLY A 196 27.93 -2.91 8.06
CA GLY A 196 29.02 -2.17 7.41
C GLY A 196 28.51 -1.03 6.52
N GLN A 197 27.46 -1.26 5.76
CA GLN A 197 26.80 -0.23 4.95
C GLN A 197 26.19 0.89 5.81
N LEU A 198 25.57 0.56 6.94
CA LEU A 198 25.04 1.57 7.85
C LEU A 198 26.13 2.42 8.49
N ALA A 199 27.30 1.86 8.79
CA ALA A 199 28.42 2.59 9.34
C ALA A 199 29.11 3.53 8.33
N ALA A 200 28.84 3.38 7.03
CA ALA A 200 29.40 4.25 6.01
C ALA A 200 28.75 5.65 6.04
N PRO A 201 29.52 6.72 5.72
CA PRO A 201 28.96 8.06 5.59
C PRO A 201 27.95 8.10 4.43
N LEU A 202 26.92 8.94 4.57
CA LEU A 202 25.95 9.22 3.52
C LEU A 202 26.31 10.55 2.85
N GLU A 203 26.64 10.53 1.57
CA GLU A 203 26.98 11.71 0.78
C GLU A 203 25.76 12.26 0.03
N GLY A 204 25.74 13.57 -0.25
CA GLY A 204 24.78 14.21 -1.18
C GLY A 204 23.31 14.13 -0.76
N HIS A 205 22.99 14.07 0.53
CA HIS A 205 21.61 13.89 0.99
C HIS A 205 20.89 15.21 1.37
N ILE A 206 21.60 16.32 1.47
CA ILE A 206 21.01 17.64 1.73
C ILE A 206 20.64 18.29 0.39
N ALA A 207 19.45 18.87 0.30
CA ALA A 207 18.99 19.51 -0.93
C ALA A 207 18.21 20.79 -0.64
N HIS A 208 18.32 21.75 -1.57
CA HIS A 208 17.55 22.97 -1.56
C HIS A 208 16.24 22.78 -2.32
N ILE A 209 15.14 23.30 -1.77
CA ILE A 209 13.85 23.45 -2.48
C ILE A 209 13.88 24.84 -3.10
N THR A 210 14.11 24.94 -4.40
CA THR A 210 14.43 26.21 -5.07
C THR A 210 13.22 26.98 -5.56
N SER A 211 12.09 26.34 -5.84
CA SER A 211 10.84 26.99 -6.23
C SER A 211 9.63 26.07 -6.06
N ASN A 212 8.45 26.71 -5.94
CA ASN A 212 7.18 26.01 -5.99
C ASN A 212 6.65 26.18 -7.42
N THR A 213 6.92 25.24 -8.31
CA THR A 213 6.37 25.21 -9.67
C THR A 213 5.02 24.57 -9.67
N GLU A 214 4.04 25.23 -10.32
CA GLU A 214 2.76 24.58 -10.57
C GLU A 214 2.96 23.39 -11.51
N PRO A 215 2.33 22.21 -11.21
CA PRO A 215 2.46 21.05 -12.07
C PRO A 215 1.80 21.28 -13.43
N ILE A 216 2.53 21.00 -14.50
CA ILE A 216 1.99 20.92 -15.87
C ILE A 216 1.76 19.44 -16.17
N PHE A 217 0.53 19.06 -16.46
CA PHE A 217 0.14 17.68 -16.67
C PHE A 217 -0.87 17.49 -17.79
N ASP A 218 -0.86 16.31 -18.39
CA ASP A 218 -1.87 15.85 -19.33
C ASP A 218 -2.95 15.06 -18.57
N ARG A 219 -4.17 15.00 -19.12
CA ARG A 219 -5.26 14.15 -18.61
C ARG A 219 -5.55 13.01 -19.59
N ASN A 220 -5.95 11.85 -19.10
CA ASN A 220 -6.35 10.72 -19.95
C ASN A 220 -7.75 10.90 -20.59
N MET A 221 -8.52 11.89 -20.14
CA MET A 221 -9.77 12.36 -20.72
C MET A 221 -9.91 13.86 -20.44
N SER A 222 -10.63 14.57 -21.27
CA SER A 222 -10.89 16.01 -21.07
C SER A 222 -11.82 16.24 -19.87
N GLU A 223 -11.88 17.48 -19.41
CA GLU A 223 -12.78 17.89 -18.33
C GLU A 223 -14.25 17.66 -18.70
N ASP A 224 -14.64 18.08 -19.92
CA ASP A 224 -16.00 17.91 -20.41
C ASP A 224 -16.38 16.43 -20.52
N GLU A 225 -15.45 15.55 -20.94
CA GLU A 225 -15.68 14.11 -20.98
C GLU A 225 -15.87 13.53 -19.57
N PHE A 226 -15.09 13.95 -18.59
CA PHE A 226 -15.26 13.50 -17.20
C PHE A 226 -16.62 13.93 -16.64
N ILE A 227 -16.99 15.20 -16.84
CA ILE A 227 -18.27 15.76 -16.42
C ILE A 227 -19.44 14.97 -17.04
N ALA A 228 -19.39 14.71 -18.35
CA ALA A 228 -20.42 13.89 -19.02
C ALA A 228 -20.51 12.46 -18.45
N LYS A 229 -19.39 11.85 -18.07
CA LYS A 229 -19.36 10.52 -17.43
C LYS A 229 -19.94 10.54 -16.03
N VAL A 230 -19.78 11.62 -15.28
CA VAL A 230 -20.45 11.82 -13.98
C VAL A 230 -21.97 11.83 -14.18
N ASP A 231 -22.49 12.54 -15.19
CA ASP A 231 -23.92 12.55 -15.49
C ASP A 231 -24.44 11.16 -15.87
N LEU A 232 -23.71 10.39 -16.70
CA LEU A 232 -24.06 9.01 -17.03
C LEU A 232 -24.07 8.11 -15.78
N ALA A 233 -23.11 8.25 -14.87
CA ALA A 233 -23.10 7.50 -13.61
C ALA A 233 -24.31 7.85 -12.72
N LYS A 234 -24.74 9.11 -12.72
CA LYS A 234 -25.95 9.55 -12.01
C LYS A 234 -27.21 8.93 -12.63
N GLU A 235 -27.28 8.79 -13.96
CA GLU A 235 -28.39 8.10 -14.64
C GLU A 235 -28.50 6.63 -14.19
N GLU A 236 -27.37 5.91 -14.10
CA GLU A 236 -27.33 4.53 -13.59
C GLU A 236 -27.80 4.45 -12.12
N ILE A 237 -27.40 5.40 -11.29
CA ILE A 237 -27.83 5.47 -9.89
C ILE A 237 -29.34 5.75 -9.79
N LEU A 238 -29.87 6.68 -10.59
CA LEU A 238 -31.30 6.99 -10.64
C LEU A 238 -32.13 5.83 -11.20
N ALA A 239 -31.54 5.01 -12.08
CA ALA A 239 -32.14 3.78 -12.55
C ALA A 239 -32.16 2.65 -11.49
N GLY A 240 -31.50 2.85 -10.35
CA GLY A 240 -31.44 1.89 -9.24
C GLY A 240 -30.35 0.83 -9.37
N GLU A 241 -29.38 1.01 -10.28
CA GLU A 241 -28.30 0.06 -10.54
C GLU A 241 -27.22 0.08 -9.42
N ALA A 242 -26.97 1.25 -8.82
CA ALA A 242 -26.03 1.42 -7.73
C ALA A 242 -26.47 2.56 -6.79
N PHE A 243 -25.96 2.55 -5.56
CA PHE A 243 -26.11 3.66 -4.61
C PHE A 243 -25.01 4.69 -4.77
N GLN A 244 -23.78 4.22 -5.09
CA GLN A 244 -22.59 5.03 -5.29
C GLN A 244 -21.69 4.37 -6.33
N ILE A 245 -21.05 5.19 -7.17
CA ILE A 245 -20.08 4.77 -8.19
C ILE A 245 -18.86 5.68 -8.06
N VAL A 246 -17.67 5.12 -7.89
CA VAL A 246 -16.43 5.92 -7.80
C VAL A 246 -15.81 6.03 -9.19
N LEU A 247 -15.93 7.18 -9.82
CA LEU A 247 -15.28 7.47 -11.11
C LEU A 247 -13.93 8.14 -10.91
N SER A 248 -12.97 7.83 -11.77
CA SER A 248 -11.62 8.37 -11.69
C SER A 248 -11.10 8.89 -13.02
N GLN A 249 -10.10 9.77 -12.94
CA GLN A 249 -9.32 10.25 -14.08
C GLN A 249 -7.82 10.21 -13.75
N ARG A 250 -6.99 10.01 -14.77
CA ARG A 250 -5.54 9.90 -14.64
C ARG A 250 -4.85 11.13 -15.19
N PHE A 251 -3.89 11.62 -14.43
CA PHE A 251 -3.00 12.72 -14.75
C PHE A 251 -1.61 12.18 -15.04
N SER A 252 -0.92 12.71 -16.03
CA SER A 252 0.46 12.32 -16.33
C SER A 252 1.32 13.54 -16.62
N LEU A 253 2.58 13.49 -16.19
CA LEU A 253 3.56 14.55 -16.42
C LEU A 253 4.95 13.95 -16.60
N GLU A 254 5.84 14.69 -17.25
CA GLU A 254 7.26 14.32 -17.30
C GLU A 254 7.84 14.26 -15.88
N CYS A 255 8.70 13.28 -15.64
CA CYS A 255 9.35 13.06 -14.34
C CYS A 255 10.80 12.64 -14.56
N SER A 256 11.71 13.61 -14.49
CA SER A 256 13.15 13.36 -14.51
C SER A 256 13.76 13.23 -13.11
N ALA A 257 12.98 13.50 -12.07
CA ALA A 257 13.41 13.37 -10.69
C ALA A 257 13.53 11.91 -10.26
N ASP A 258 14.48 11.61 -9.39
CA ASP A 258 14.58 10.31 -8.74
C ASP A 258 13.35 10.06 -7.83
N ALA A 259 12.85 8.84 -7.81
CA ALA A 259 11.66 8.46 -7.03
C ALA A 259 11.82 8.75 -5.53
N ILE A 260 13.05 8.66 -4.99
CA ILE A 260 13.30 9.02 -3.58
C ILE A 260 13.10 10.52 -3.33
N ASP A 261 13.38 11.38 -4.30
CA ASP A 261 13.19 12.83 -4.16
C ASP A 261 11.70 13.19 -4.29
N VAL A 262 10.95 12.49 -5.14
CA VAL A 262 9.49 12.56 -5.15
C VAL A 262 8.92 12.11 -3.80
N TYR A 263 9.40 11.01 -3.25
CA TYR A 263 9.02 10.53 -1.93
C TYR A 263 9.32 11.56 -0.82
N ARG A 264 10.50 12.17 -0.81
CA ARG A 264 10.88 13.23 0.15
C ARG A 264 9.91 14.40 0.11
N MET A 265 9.55 14.85 -1.10
CA MET A 265 8.60 15.95 -1.26
C MET A 265 7.18 15.57 -0.86
N LEU A 266 6.75 14.35 -1.17
CA LEU A 266 5.44 13.84 -0.77
C LEU A 266 5.33 13.69 0.75
N ARG A 267 6.36 13.13 1.39
CA ARG A 267 6.45 13.00 2.84
C ARG A 267 6.38 14.35 3.58
N LEU A 268 6.98 15.39 2.99
CA LEU A 268 6.95 16.74 3.54
C LEU A 268 5.57 17.40 3.40
N ARG A 269 4.89 17.18 2.26
CA ARG A 269 3.64 17.90 1.90
C ARG A 269 2.39 17.19 2.36
N ASN A 270 2.41 15.87 2.36
CA ASN A 270 1.23 15.03 2.64
C ASN A 270 1.60 13.79 3.45
N PRO A 271 2.12 13.94 4.70
CA PRO A 271 2.37 12.77 5.54
C PRO A 271 1.08 12.00 5.81
N SER A 272 1.17 10.67 5.80
CA SER A 272 0.02 9.77 5.95
C SER A 272 0.41 8.49 6.68
N PRO A 273 -0.55 7.72 7.23
CA PRO A 273 -0.28 6.46 7.93
C PRO A 273 0.47 5.43 7.09
N TYR A 274 0.28 5.43 5.77
CA TYR A 274 0.96 4.52 4.86
C TYR A 274 1.77 5.31 3.83
N MET A 275 3.04 5.51 4.13
CA MET A 275 4.02 6.08 3.22
C MET A 275 4.85 4.95 2.62
N TYR A 276 5.06 4.96 1.31
CA TYR A 276 5.83 3.93 0.64
C TYR A 276 6.61 4.43 -0.57
N LEU A 277 7.76 3.80 -0.76
CA LEU A 277 8.58 3.86 -1.96
C LEU A 277 8.95 2.43 -2.33
N PHE A 278 8.67 2.03 -3.57
CA PHE A 278 9.11 0.78 -4.15
C PHE A 278 9.92 1.04 -5.42
N ARG A 279 10.98 0.28 -5.60
CA ARG A 279 11.74 0.20 -6.85
C ARG A 279 11.68 -1.22 -7.36
N PHE A 280 10.89 -1.44 -8.40
CA PHE A 280 10.77 -2.73 -9.05
C PHE A 280 11.77 -2.87 -10.18
N GLU A 281 12.01 -4.11 -10.60
CA GLU A 281 12.75 -4.39 -11.84
C GLU A 281 12.04 -3.76 -13.04
N GLY A 282 12.81 -3.46 -14.11
CA GLY A 282 12.26 -2.83 -15.31
C GLY A 282 12.04 -1.33 -15.22
N GLY A 283 12.56 -0.65 -14.18
CA GLY A 283 12.47 0.81 -14.04
C GLY A 283 11.09 1.32 -13.64
N VAL A 284 10.33 0.50 -12.93
CA VAL A 284 9.03 0.87 -12.36
C VAL A 284 9.21 1.28 -10.91
N ASP A 285 8.94 2.53 -10.60
CA ASP A 285 8.94 3.05 -9.24
C ASP A 285 7.50 3.40 -8.81
N VAL A 286 7.18 3.11 -7.55
CA VAL A 286 5.88 3.45 -6.93
C VAL A 286 6.14 4.27 -5.68
N VAL A 287 5.56 5.48 -5.66
CA VAL A 287 5.70 6.42 -4.53
C VAL A 287 4.32 6.83 -4.06
N GLY A 288 4.02 6.63 -2.78
CA GLY A 288 2.68 6.95 -2.31
C GLY A 288 2.60 7.37 -0.85
N SER A 289 1.46 7.99 -0.54
CA SER A 289 1.08 8.50 0.77
C SER A 289 -0.41 8.24 1.00
N SER A 290 -0.76 6.98 1.27
CA SER A 290 -2.14 6.57 1.45
C SER A 290 -2.63 6.82 2.87
N PRO A 291 -3.79 7.48 3.03
CA PRO A 291 -4.39 7.66 4.34
C PRO A 291 -5.22 6.45 4.81
N GLU A 292 -5.51 5.48 3.92
CA GLU A 292 -6.57 4.51 4.15
C GLU A 292 -6.05 3.06 4.11
N ALA A 293 -6.23 2.34 5.22
CA ALA A 293 -6.01 0.90 5.27
C ALA A 293 -7.03 0.17 4.40
N LEU A 294 -6.59 -0.85 3.64
CA LEU A 294 -7.51 -1.77 2.98
C LEU A 294 -7.93 -2.87 3.94
N VAL A 295 -6.98 -3.64 4.43
CA VAL A 295 -7.21 -4.69 5.42
C VAL A 295 -5.94 -4.97 6.22
N LYS A 296 -6.14 -5.23 7.49
CA LYS A 296 -5.08 -5.69 8.38
C LYS A 296 -5.48 -7.02 9.02
N VAL A 297 -4.56 -7.96 9.03
CA VAL A 297 -4.71 -9.26 9.73
C VAL A 297 -3.54 -9.41 10.69
N THR A 298 -3.86 -9.59 11.95
CA THR A 298 -2.85 -9.81 12.99
C THR A 298 -3.26 -11.00 13.84
N GLN A 299 -2.50 -12.09 13.76
CA GLN A 299 -2.77 -13.33 14.51
C GLN A 299 -4.20 -13.87 14.32
N GLY A 300 -4.69 -13.83 13.08
CA GLY A 300 -6.03 -14.27 12.73
C GLY A 300 -7.17 -13.27 13.04
N GLN A 301 -6.87 -12.14 13.66
CA GLN A 301 -7.81 -11.02 13.79
C GLN A 301 -7.76 -10.15 12.55
N VAL A 302 -8.89 -9.99 11.88
CA VAL A 302 -9.06 -9.16 10.69
C VAL A 302 -9.63 -7.81 11.12
N MET A 303 -9.14 -6.74 10.51
CA MET A 303 -9.63 -5.39 10.72
C MET A 303 -9.75 -4.65 9.38
N VAL A 304 -10.87 -3.95 9.20
CA VAL A 304 -11.03 -2.92 8.19
C VAL A 304 -11.41 -1.62 8.89
N HIS A 305 -10.96 -0.50 8.34
CA HIS A 305 -11.13 0.82 8.96
C HIS A 305 -11.71 1.81 7.95
N PRO A 306 -13.04 1.73 7.67
CA PRO A 306 -13.68 2.64 6.73
C PRO A 306 -13.59 4.09 7.21
N ILE A 307 -13.20 4.96 6.28
CA ILE A 307 -13.04 6.40 6.47
C ILE A 307 -13.95 7.11 5.47
N ALA A 308 -14.80 8.03 5.93
CA ALA A 308 -15.63 8.87 5.08
C ALA A 308 -15.82 10.24 5.72
N GLY A 309 -16.36 11.17 4.95
CA GLY A 309 -16.58 12.53 5.40
C GLY A 309 -15.28 13.29 5.65
N THR A 310 -15.26 14.55 5.33
CA THR A 310 -14.04 15.36 5.50
C THR A 310 -14.40 16.77 5.91
N ARG A 311 -13.72 17.29 6.94
CA ARG A 311 -13.67 18.72 7.26
C ARG A 311 -12.22 19.16 7.44
N LYS A 312 -11.94 20.42 7.09
CA LYS A 312 -10.62 21.01 7.35
C LYS A 312 -10.44 21.24 8.86
N ARG A 313 -9.19 21.14 9.31
CA ARG A 313 -8.81 21.49 10.67
C ARG A 313 -8.86 23.01 10.86
N SER A 314 -9.19 23.47 12.07
CA SER A 314 -9.01 24.86 12.48
C SER A 314 -7.83 25.00 13.43
N SER A 315 -7.19 26.18 13.41
CA SER A 315 -6.16 26.56 14.39
C SER A 315 -6.76 26.87 15.78
N SER A 316 -8.07 27.15 15.84
CA SER A 316 -8.81 27.35 17.07
C SER A 316 -9.32 26.01 17.61
N PRO A 317 -8.94 25.57 18.82
CA PRO A 317 -9.41 24.30 19.38
C PRO A 317 -10.93 24.22 19.51
N GLU A 318 -11.59 25.35 19.80
CA GLU A 318 -13.05 25.41 19.93
C GLU A 318 -13.74 25.24 18.57
N GLU A 319 -13.29 25.96 17.55
CA GLU A 319 -13.80 25.83 16.17
C GLU A 319 -13.51 24.42 15.61
N ASP A 320 -12.34 23.86 15.88
CA ASP A 320 -11.98 22.50 15.47
C ASP A 320 -12.91 21.45 16.09
N ARG A 321 -13.31 21.64 17.34
CA ARG A 321 -14.30 20.81 18.01
C ARG A 321 -15.68 20.92 17.35
N GLN A 322 -16.13 22.17 17.08
CA GLN A 322 -17.42 22.45 16.42
C GLN A 322 -17.49 21.82 15.03
N LEU A 323 -16.43 21.97 14.20
CA LEU A 323 -16.34 21.31 12.88
C LEU A 323 -16.47 19.79 12.97
N GLY A 324 -15.92 19.18 14.01
CA GLY A 324 -16.09 17.74 14.26
C GLY A 324 -17.52 17.35 14.64
N GLU A 325 -18.19 18.18 15.45
CA GLU A 325 -19.59 17.98 15.83
C GLU A 325 -20.53 18.18 14.63
N GLU A 326 -20.28 19.19 13.80
CA GLU A 326 -21.02 19.44 12.55
C GLU A 326 -20.85 18.27 11.57
N LEU A 327 -19.62 17.73 11.42
CA LEU A 327 -19.34 16.56 10.58
C LEU A 327 -20.16 15.34 11.04
N LEU A 328 -20.18 15.06 12.34
CA LEU A 328 -20.96 13.96 12.91
C LEU A 328 -22.47 14.18 12.85
N ALA A 329 -22.92 15.42 12.77
CA ALA A 329 -24.34 15.77 12.67
C ALA A 329 -24.86 15.77 11.23
N ASP A 330 -23.97 15.80 10.23
CA ASP A 330 -24.32 15.86 8.81
C ASP A 330 -25.00 14.55 8.35
N PRO A 331 -26.31 14.57 7.95
CA PRO A 331 -27.02 13.35 7.59
C PRO A 331 -26.46 12.65 6.35
N LYS A 332 -25.90 13.41 5.39
CA LYS A 332 -25.33 12.86 4.15
C LYS A 332 -24.04 12.09 4.46
N GLU A 333 -23.12 12.72 5.19
CA GLU A 333 -21.85 12.13 5.58
C GLU A 333 -22.06 10.85 6.43
N ARG A 334 -23.04 10.89 7.35
CA ARG A 334 -23.43 9.73 8.16
C ARG A 334 -24.00 8.58 7.32
N ALA A 335 -24.84 8.89 6.34
CA ALA A 335 -25.45 7.86 5.47
C ALA A 335 -24.39 7.19 4.60
N GLU A 336 -23.48 7.97 4.03
CA GLU A 336 -22.34 7.45 3.25
C GLU A 336 -21.44 6.58 4.15
N HIS A 337 -21.09 7.06 5.32
CA HIS A 337 -20.25 6.32 6.25
C HIS A 337 -20.89 5.00 6.70
N LEU A 338 -22.19 5.00 7.00
CA LEU A 338 -22.93 3.79 7.35
C LEU A 338 -22.90 2.75 6.23
N MET A 339 -23.02 3.18 4.96
CA MET A 339 -22.93 2.32 3.80
C MET A 339 -21.54 1.65 3.73
N LEU A 340 -20.46 2.39 3.98
CA LEU A 340 -19.09 1.85 3.98
C LEU A 340 -18.84 0.88 5.15
N VAL A 341 -19.40 1.14 6.32
CA VAL A 341 -19.35 0.22 7.47
C VAL A 341 -20.07 -1.09 7.14
N ASP A 342 -21.27 -1.02 6.55
CA ASP A 342 -22.02 -2.23 6.13
C ASP A 342 -21.28 -3.00 5.06
N LEU A 343 -20.63 -2.33 4.13
CA LEU A 343 -19.80 -2.96 3.12
C LEU A 343 -18.61 -3.71 3.76
N GLY A 344 -17.91 -3.06 4.71
CA GLY A 344 -16.84 -3.71 5.48
C GLY A 344 -17.32 -4.91 6.29
N ARG A 345 -18.49 -4.81 6.92
CA ARG A 345 -19.13 -5.95 7.63
C ARG A 345 -19.45 -7.10 6.67
N ASN A 346 -19.96 -6.80 5.49
CA ASN A 346 -20.26 -7.81 4.46
C ASN A 346 -18.98 -8.49 3.97
N ASP A 347 -17.92 -7.74 3.72
CA ASP A 347 -16.63 -8.26 3.27
C ASP A 347 -16.02 -9.22 4.33
N LEU A 348 -16.00 -8.81 5.60
CA LEU A 348 -15.51 -9.64 6.69
C LEU A 348 -16.44 -10.87 6.94
N GLY A 349 -17.74 -10.71 6.75
CA GLY A 349 -18.70 -11.80 6.89
C GLY A 349 -18.45 -12.99 5.95
N ARG A 350 -17.73 -12.77 4.84
CA ARG A 350 -17.37 -13.81 3.87
C ARG A 350 -16.21 -14.70 4.34
N ILE A 351 -15.38 -14.22 5.27
CA ILE A 351 -14.11 -14.90 5.65
C ILE A 351 -13.91 -15.06 7.14
N CYS A 352 -14.70 -14.42 7.97
CA CYS A 352 -14.63 -14.54 9.41
C CYS A 352 -15.56 -15.63 9.95
N ALA A 353 -15.25 -16.17 11.12
CA ALA A 353 -16.10 -17.10 11.84
C ALA A 353 -17.44 -16.44 12.18
N ALA A 354 -18.52 -17.21 12.07
CA ALA A 354 -19.87 -16.73 12.33
C ALA A 354 -20.00 -16.15 13.76
N GLY A 355 -20.56 -14.94 13.84
CA GLY A 355 -20.77 -14.23 15.11
C GLY A 355 -19.55 -13.49 15.64
N THR A 356 -18.42 -13.42 14.90
CA THR A 356 -17.22 -12.71 15.34
C THR A 356 -17.05 -11.32 14.68
N VAL A 357 -17.87 -11.00 13.68
CA VAL A 357 -17.79 -9.69 13.00
C VAL A 357 -18.50 -8.65 13.88
N GLU A 358 -17.73 -7.68 14.34
CA GLU A 358 -18.18 -6.62 15.25
C GLU A 358 -17.71 -5.24 14.77
N VAL A 359 -18.51 -4.21 15.02
CA VAL A 359 -18.12 -2.80 14.89
C VAL A 359 -17.64 -2.34 16.26
N VAL A 360 -16.33 -2.30 16.47
CA VAL A 360 -15.71 -2.01 17.76
C VAL A 360 -15.57 -0.52 18.04
N ASP A 361 -15.54 0.29 16.97
CA ASP A 361 -15.64 1.76 17.01
C ASP A 361 -16.59 2.21 15.90
N PHE A 362 -17.52 3.11 16.22
CA PHE A 362 -18.56 3.52 15.28
C PHE A 362 -18.74 5.02 15.24
N MET A 363 -18.47 5.62 14.07
CA MET A 363 -18.64 7.05 13.81
C MET A 363 -17.89 7.93 14.82
N SER A 364 -16.61 7.67 15.05
CA SER A 364 -15.72 8.58 15.77
C SER A 364 -15.07 9.60 14.83
N VAL A 365 -14.60 10.73 15.38
CA VAL A 365 -13.86 11.73 14.61
C VAL A 365 -12.36 11.56 14.84
N GLU A 366 -11.65 11.15 13.81
CA GLU A 366 -10.19 11.17 13.79
C GLU A 366 -9.67 12.48 13.20
N ARG A 367 -8.66 13.04 13.87
CA ARG A 367 -8.06 14.34 13.53
C ARG A 367 -6.64 14.14 13.02
N TYR A 368 -6.46 14.40 11.73
CA TYR A 368 -5.15 14.40 11.06
C TYR A 368 -4.55 15.80 11.03
N SER A 369 -3.40 15.97 10.43
CA SER A 369 -2.68 17.26 10.42
C SER A 369 -3.49 18.41 9.78
N HIS A 370 -4.24 18.14 8.70
CA HIS A 370 -4.94 19.17 7.91
C HIS A 370 -6.44 18.95 7.79
N VAL A 371 -6.92 17.75 8.08
CA VAL A 371 -8.31 17.35 7.94
C VAL A 371 -8.75 16.48 9.10
N MET A 372 -10.05 16.33 9.27
CA MET A 372 -10.68 15.35 10.16
C MET A 372 -11.69 14.52 9.37
N HIS A 373 -11.88 13.29 9.79
CA HIS A 373 -12.77 12.33 9.13
C HIS A 373 -13.68 11.63 10.13
N ILE A 374 -14.82 11.13 9.65
CA ILE A 374 -15.59 10.12 10.36
C ILE A 374 -14.94 8.77 10.09
N VAL A 375 -14.65 8.03 11.15
CA VAL A 375 -14.04 6.71 11.06
C VAL A 375 -14.87 5.69 11.83
N SER A 376 -14.74 4.43 11.42
CA SER A 376 -15.25 3.28 12.16
C SER A 376 -14.27 2.11 12.03
N THR A 377 -14.30 1.19 12.98
CA THR A 377 -13.47 -0.01 12.96
C THR A 377 -14.35 -1.24 13.00
N VAL A 378 -14.24 -2.09 11.98
CA VAL A 378 -14.89 -3.38 11.90
C VAL A 378 -13.84 -4.47 12.05
N THR A 379 -14.07 -5.39 12.97
CA THR A 379 -13.16 -6.51 13.25
C THR A 379 -13.86 -7.85 13.12
N GLY A 380 -13.06 -8.91 12.98
CA GLY A 380 -13.55 -10.28 12.99
C GLY A 380 -12.40 -11.27 13.14
N THR A 381 -12.71 -12.51 13.52
CA THR A 381 -11.73 -13.60 13.60
C THR A 381 -11.81 -14.45 12.34
N LEU A 382 -10.69 -14.73 11.67
CA LEU A 382 -10.65 -15.62 10.50
C LEU A 382 -11.33 -16.96 10.81
N ALA A 383 -12.16 -17.42 9.88
CA ALA A 383 -12.74 -18.76 9.96
C ALA A 383 -11.66 -19.85 9.76
N ASP A 384 -11.95 -21.06 10.21
CA ASP A 384 -11.04 -22.20 10.02
C ASP A 384 -10.61 -22.32 8.54
N LYS A 385 -9.32 -22.57 8.33
CA LYS A 385 -8.67 -22.71 7.01
C LYS A 385 -8.64 -21.45 6.16
N LYS A 386 -9.12 -20.30 6.64
CA LYS A 386 -8.95 -19.01 5.99
C LYS A 386 -7.61 -18.38 6.40
N THR A 387 -7.01 -17.64 5.48
CA THR A 387 -5.69 -17.03 5.63
C THR A 387 -5.78 -15.51 5.51
N GLY A 388 -4.71 -14.81 5.81
CA GLY A 388 -4.61 -13.38 5.56
C GLY A 388 -4.78 -13.01 4.09
N VAL A 389 -4.36 -13.88 3.16
CA VAL A 389 -4.57 -13.68 1.71
C VAL A 389 -6.06 -13.76 1.36
N ASP A 390 -6.81 -14.68 1.99
CA ASP A 390 -8.26 -14.75 1.81
C ASP A 390 -8.96 -13.47 2.31
N ALA A 391 -8.44 -12.87 3.40
CA ALA A 391 -8.95 -11.59 3.89
C ALA A 391 -8.69 -10.46 2.90
N LEU A 392 -7.46 -10.39 2.34
CA LEU A 392 -7.13 -9.43 1.30
C LEU A 392 -8.08 -9.57 0.09
N PHE A 393 -8.29 -10.78 -0.42
CA PHE A 393 -9.16 -11.00 -1.59
C PHE A 393 -10.64 -10.71 -1.30
N ALA A 394 -11.12 -10.99 -0.08
CA ALA A 394 -12.52 -10.73 0.28
C ALA A 394 -12.84 -9.24 0.43
N THR A 395 -11.88 -8.42 0.85
CA THR A 395 -12.03 -6.97 1.03
C THR A 395 -11.73 -6.18 -0.24
N PHE A 396 -11.09 -6.80 -1.23
CA PHE A 396 -10.64 -6.17 -2.46
C PHE A 396 -11.73 -6.12 -3.56
N PRO A 397 -11.79 -5.02 -4.37
CA PRO A 397 -11.20 -3.74 -4.06
C PRO A 397 -11.98 -3.00 -2.97
N ALA A 398 -11.39 -1.95 -2.42
CA ALA A 398 -12.07 -1.13 -1.42
C ALA A 398 -13.39 -0.55 -1.95
N GLY A 399 -14.42 -0.49 -1.10
CA GLY A 399 -15.69 0.13 -1.45
C GLY A 399 -15.58 1.61 -1.76
N THR A 400 -14.68 2.30 -1.07
CA THR A 400 -14.34 3.72 -1.27
C THR A 400 -13.70 4.00 -2.64
N LEU A 401 -13.28 2.96 -3.39
CA LEU A 401 -12.69 3.05 -4.73
C LEU A 401 -13.51 2.33 -5.81
N SER A 402 -14.59 1.65 -5.45
CA SER A 402 -15.49 0.97 -6.39
C SER A 402 -16.90 1.54 -6.33
N GLY A 403 -17.59 1.35 -5.25
CA GLY A 403 -18.96 1.78 -5.01
C GLY A 403 -19.81 0.67 -4.41
N ALA A 404 -21.10 0.88 -4.38
CA ALA A 404 -22.05 -0.03 -3.76
C ALA A 404 -23.30 -0.22 -4.64
N PRO A 405 -23.69 -1.49 -4.95
CA PRO A 405 -23.01 -2.77 -4.74
C PRO A 405 -21.74 -2.91 -5.56
N LYS A 406 -20.66 -3.46 -4.98
CA LYS A 406 -19.32 -3.55 -5.63
C LYS A 406 -19.35 -4.10 -7.07
N PRO A 407 -19.90 -5.30 -7.37
CA PRO A 407 -19.82 -5.87 -8.72
C PRO A 407 -20.47 -4.96 -9.76
N ARG A 408 -21.66 -4.43 -9.49
CA ARG A 408 -22.37 -3.58 -10.43
C ARG A 408 -21.69 -2.22 -10.61
N ALA A 409 -21.21 -1.61 -9.52
CA ALA A 409 -20.43 -0.37 -9.62
C ALA A 409 -19.17 -0.56 -10.48
N MET A 410 -18.45 -1.68 -10.33
CA MET A 410 -17.27 -1.98 -11.14
C MET A 410 -17.62 -2.22 -12.62
N GLU A 411 -18.73 -2.84 -12.96
CA GLU A 411 -19.21 -2.97 -14.35
C GLU A 411 -19.48 -1.60 -14.99
N ILE A 412 -20.10 -0.69 -14.25
CA ILE A 412 -20.38 0.66 -14.71
C ILE A 412 -19.08 1.45 -14.89
N ILE A 413 -18.17 1.38 -13.92
CA ILE A 413 -16.84 1.99 -14.03
C ILE A 413 -16.13 1.53 -15.30
N GLU A 414 -16.12 0.23 -15.56
CA GLU A 414 -15.50 -0.36 -16.76
C GLU A 414 -16.08 0.16 -18.07
N SER A 415 -17.36 0.53 -18.09
CA SER A 415 -18.01 1.12 -19.26
C SER A 415 -17.74 2.62 -19.43
N LEU A 416 -17.41 3.31 -18.35
CA LEU A 416 -17.24 4.76 -18.33
C LEU A 416 -15.77 5.19 -18.40
N GLU A 417 -14.85 4.48 -17.78
CA GLU A 417 -13.43 4.83 -17.79
C GLU A 417 -12.77 4.30 -19.09
N PRO A 418 -12.02 5.16 -19.84
CA PRO A 418 -11.44 4.74 -21.13
C PRO A 418 -10.23 3.81 -20.97
N HIS A 419 -9.57 3.85 -19.82
CA HIS A 419 -8.35 3.08 -19.55
C HIS A 419 -8.49 2.29 -18.25
N ARG A 420 -7.83 1.14 -18.19
CA ARG A 420 -7.69 0.37 -16.96
C ARG A 420 -7.00 1.20 -15.89
N ARG A 421 -7.38 0.97 -14.65
CA ARG A 421 -6.86 1.73 -13.50
C ARG A 421 -5.42 1.39 -13.14
N GLY A 422 -4.98 0.16 -13.46
CA GLY A 422 -3.67 -0.32 -13.05
C GLY A 422 -3.52 -0.27 -11.53
N LEU A 423 -2.55 0.50 -11.06
CA LEU A 423 -2.23 0.58 -9.62
C LEU A 423 -3.32 1.30 -8.80
N TYR A 424 -3.97 2.32 -9.35
CA TYR A 424 -4.96 3.13 -8.63
C TYR A 424 -6.13 2.30 -8.11
N GLY A 425 -6.42 2.39 -6.80
CA GLY A 425 -7.44 1.58 -6.14
C GLY A 425 -7.03 0.14 -5.87
N GLY A 426 -5.79 -0.23 -6.19
CA GLY A 426 -5.17 -1.50 -5.83
C GLY A 426 -4.81 -1.59 -4.34
N ALA A 427 -4.14 -2.65 -3.94
CA ALA A 427 -3.62 -2.88 -2.59
C ALA A 427 -2.10 -2.77 -2.57
N ILE A 428 -1.55 -2.09 -1.58
CA ILE A 428 -0.10 -1.96 -1.36
C ILE A 428 0.23 -2.33 0.08
N GLY A 429 1.27 -3.11 0.30
CA GLY A 429 1.70 -3.48 1.64
C GLY A 429 2.45 -4.80 1.68
N TYR A 430 2.18 -5.60 2.70
CA TYR A 430 2.89 -6.86 2.90
C TYR A 430 1.99 -8.01 3.35
N LEU A 431 2.41 -9.20 2.98
CA LEU A 431 1.95 -10.50 3.45
C LEU A 431 3.15 -11.14 4.16
N ASP A 432 3.15 -11.18 5.49
CA ASP A 432 4.29 -11.70 6.23
C ASP A 432 4.34 -13.24 6.24
N PHE A 433 5.50 -13.80 6.53
CA PHE A 433 5.68 -15.26 6.57
C PHE A 433 5.11 -15.92 7.85
N THR A 434 4.51 -15.15 8.76
CA THR A 434 3.80 -15.65 9.93
C THR A 434 2.28 -15.66 9.73
N GLY A 435 1.80 -15.21 8.56
CA GLY A 435 0.39 -15.19 8.16
C GLY A 435 -0.34 -13.87 8.44
N ASN A 436 0.37 -12.82 8.88
CA ASN A 436 -0.22 -11.49 9.00
C ASN A 436 -0.24 -10.75 7.66
N VAL A 437 -1.14 -9.78 7.56
CA VAL A 437 -1.29 -8.91 6.40
C VAL A 437 -1.46 -7.48 6.88
N ASP A 438 -0.81 -6.53 6.22
CA ASP A 438 -1.07 -5.12 6.43
C ASP A 438 -0.97 -4.42 5.08
N THR A 439 -2.11 -3.95 4.57
CA THR A 439 -2.23 -3.34 3.27
C THR A 439 -3.07 -2.09 3.31
N CYS A 440 -2.68 -1.09 2.53
CA CYS A 440 -3.45 0.12 2.27
C CYS A 440 -3.99 0.14 0.85
N ILE A 441 -4.90 1.06 0.58
CA ILE A 441 -5.41 1.32 -0.76
C ILE A 441 -4.39 2.17 -1.53
N ALA A 442 -4.12 1.82 -2.78
CA ALA A 442 -3.23 2.60 -3.65
C ALA A 442 -3.92 3.89 -4.13
N ILE A 443 -3.90 4.90 -3.29
CA ILE A 443 -4.36 6.26 -3.57
C ILE A 443 -3.27 7.26 -3.18
N ARG A 444 -3.36 8.50 -3.67
CA ARG A 444 -2.30 9.51 -3.43
C ARG A 444 -0.92 8.97 -3.84
N THR A 445 -0.89 8.30 -4.99
CA THR A 445 0.24 7.50 -5.45
C THR A 445 0.66 7.94 -6.82
N ALA A 446 1.98 8.06 -7.00
CA ALA A 446 2.64 8.20 -8.30
C ALA A 446 3.19 6.85 -8.73
N LEU A 447 2.88 6.45 -9.93
CA LEU A 447 3.62 5.46 -10.70
C LEU A 447 4.62 6.19 -11.57
N ILE A 448 5.90 5.88 -11.44
CA ILE A 448 6.97 6.48 -12.26
C ILE A 448 7.52 5.39 -13.17
N TYR A 449 7.45 5.63 -14.46
CA TYR A 449 7.92 4.70 -15.48
C TYR A 449 8.30 5.45 -16.76
N ASP A 450 9.40 5.09 -17.36
CA ASP A 450 9.90 5.62 -18.65
C ASP A 450 9.91 7.18 -18.72
N GLY A 451 10.44 7.82 -17.67
CA GLY A 451 10.55 9.27 -17.59
C GLY A 451 9.24 10.02 -17.39
N ARG A 452 8.15 9.33 -17.13
CA ARG A 452 6.84 9.91 -16.84
C ARG A 452 6.30 9.44 -15.47
N ALA A 453 5.52 10.31 -14.83
CA ALA A 453 4.77 9.97 -13.64
C ALA A 453 3.27 9.99 -13.97
N TYR A 454 2.56 8.99 -13.41
CA TYR A 454 1.12 8.81 -13.55
C TYR A 454 0.47 8.88 -12.17
N VAL A 455 -0.51 9.75 -12.04
CA VAL A 455 -1.27 9.97 -10.81
C VAL A 455 -2.75 9.84 -11.14
N GLN A 456 -3.50 9.03 -10.40
CA GLN A 456 -4.93 8.87 -10.62
C GLN A 456 -5.70 9.24 -9.36
N ALA A 457 -6.85 9.85 -9.55
CA ALA A 457 -7.75 10.25 -8.48
C ALA A 457 -9.20 10.16 -8.93
N GLY A 458 -10.10 9.89 -8.00
CA GLY A 458 -11.52 9.72 -8.26
C GLY A 458 -12.41 10.34 -7.20
N ALA A 459 -13.68 10.45 -7.55
CA ALA A 459 -14.74 10.97 -6.70
C ALA A 459 -15.90 9.97 -6.63
N GLY A 460 -16.57 9.93 -5.47
CA GLY A 460 -17.72 9.08 -5.21
C GLY A 460 -19.01 9.72 -5.69
N ILE A 461 -19.53 9.25 -6.82
CA ILE A 461 -20.73 9.80 -7.45
C ILE A 461 -21.99 9.22 -6.78
N VAL A 462 -22.87 10.10 -6.36
CA VAL A 462 -24.22 9.79 -5.83
C VAL A 462 -25.26 10.60 -6.63
N ALA A 463 -26.55 10.33 -6.40
CA ALA A 463 -27.64 10.97 -7.14
C ALA A 463 -27.59 12.51 -7.16
N ASP A 464 -27.16 13.10 -6.03
CA ASP A 464 -27.10 14.56 -5.83
C ASP A 464 -25.72 15.17 -6.17
N SER A 465 -24.78 14.38 -6.71
CA SER A 465 -23.45 14.87 -7.08
C SER A 465 -23.51 15.98 -8.15
N ASP A 466 -22.72 17.02 -7.96
CA ASP A 466 -22.51 18.08 -8.96
C ASP A 466 -21.27 17.75 -9.81
N PRO A 467 -21.39 17.57 -11.14
CA PRO A 467 -20.28 17.08 -11.97
C PRO A 467 -19.03 17.95 -11.95
N GLN A 468 -19.17 19.28 -11.85
CA GLN A 468 -18.03 20.20 -11.77
C GLN A 468 -17.31 20.05 -10.43
N SER A 469 -18.08 19.91 -9.35
CA SER A 469 -17.53 19.68 -8.00
C SER A 469 -16.77 18.37 -7.92
N GLU A 470 -17.27 17.29 -8.53
CA GLU A 470 -16.59 16.00 -8.57
C GLU A 470 -15.30 16.02 -9.39
N ASN A 471 -15.29 16.75 -10.51
CA ASN A 471 -14.07 16.98 -11.27
C ASN A 471 -13.03 17.77 -10.45
N GLN A 472 -13.46 18.81 -9.73
CA GLN A 472 -12.57 19.57 -8.85
C GLN A 472 -12.05 18.72 -7.68
N GLU A 473 -12.85 17.81 -7.16
CA GLU A 473 -12.44 16.88 -6.12
C GLU A 473 -11.31 15.95 -6.59
N CYS A 474 -11.40 15.42 -7.81
CA CYS A 474 -10.31 14.62 -8.40
C CYS A 474 -9.01 15.42 -8.48
N LEU A 475 -9.06 16.68 -8.94
CA LEU A 475 -7.91 17.59 -9.00
C LEU A 475 -7.32 17.83 -7.59
N ASN A 476 -8.16 18.13 -6.61
CA ASN A 476 -7.75 18.37 -5.23
C ASN A 476 -7.05 17.12 -4.63
N LYS A 477 -7.58 15.94 -4.93
CA LYS A 477 -7.01 14.66 -4.48
C LYS A 477 -5.66 14.34 -5.15
N ALA A 478 -5.45 14.76 -6.39
CA ALA A 478 -4.19 14.56 -7.11
C ALA A 478 -3.13 15.63 -6.76
N ALA A 479 -3.54 16.82 -6.33
CA ALA A 479 -2.70 18.00 -6.20
C ALA A 479 -1.43 17.80 -5.37
N ALA A 480 -1.52 17.09 -4.23
CA ALA A 480 -0.36 16.87 -3.35
C ALA A 480 0.73 16.05 -4.05
N VAL A 481 0.34 15.01 -4.79
CA VAL A 481 1.28 14.12 -5.50
C VAL A 481 1.87 14.84 -6.72
N LEU A 482 1.03 15.48 -7.55
CA LEU A 482 1.48 16.26 -8.70
C LEU A 482 2.45 17.37 -8.28
N GLY A 483 2.12 18.09 -7.20
CA GLY A 483 2.98 19.12 -6.65
C GLY A 483 4.30 18.57 -6.05
N ALA A 484 4.29 17.35 -5.49
CA ALA A 484 5.49 16.70 -5.00
C ALA A 484 6.44 16.32 -6.14
N ILE A 485 5.91 15.79 -7.26
CA ILE A 485 6.69 15.47 -8.46
C ILE A 485 7.32 16.74 -9.03
N SER A 486 6.53 17.81 -9.24
CA SER A 486 7.06 19.07 -9.78
C SER A 486 8.13 19.69 -8.89
N ALA A 487 7.95 19.64 -7.57
CA ALA A 487 8.94 20.15 -6.64
C ALA A 487 10.23 19.31 -6.63
N ALA A 488 10.12 17.98 -6.77
CA ALA A 488 11.28 17.10 -6.84
C ALA A 488 12.16 17.40 -8.08
N GLN A 489 11.57 17.74 -9.21
CA GLN A 489 12.30 18.09 -10.45
C GLN A 489 13.19 19.32 -10.33
N VAL A 490 12.85 20.27 -9.47
CA VAL A 490 13.61 21.51 -9.27
C VAL A 490 14.49 21.47 -8.01
N MET A 491 14.50 20.35 -7.31
CA MET A 491 15.35 20.13 -6.14
C MET A 491 16.82 20.05 -6.57
N ARG A 492 17.72 20.72 -5.83
CA ARG A 492 19.14 20.71 -6.11
C ARG A 492 19.91 20.29 -4.87
N SER A 493 20.95 19.46 -5.05
CA SER A 493 21.87 19.13 -3.96
C SER A 493 22.45 20.41 -3.37
N ALA A 494 22.52 20.47 -2.05
CA ALA A 494 23.26 21.51 -1.35
C ALA A 494 24.71 21.03 -1.24
N GLU A 495 25.53 21.45 -2.22
CA GLU A 495 27.00 21.23 -2.18
C GLU A 495 27.66 22.17 -1.20
#